data_df6f994bc1a524ac7410c4fbcc700be6
#
_entry.id   df6f994bc1a524ac7410c4fbcc700be6
#
_cell.length_a   1.000
_cell.length_b   1.000
_cell.length_c   1.000
_cell.angle_alpha   90.00
_cell.angle_beta   90.00
_cell.angle_gamma   90.00
#
_symmetry.space_group_name_H-M   'P 1'
#
loop_
_entity.id
_entity.type
_entity.pdbx_description
1 polymer ?
#
loop_
_entity_poly.entity_id
_entity_poly.type
_entity_poly.pdbx_seq_one_letter_code
_entity_poly.pdbx_strand_id
1 'polypeptide(L)'
;MKTYNTAIIGAGASGILSAIYLNDPESILIEKNTTIGKKILITGGGRCNITNTSPLQEYIKKYQYTGNFYRSAFKTFFYEDIIQLLNDNGCTTKIEDKVKIFPTTDKAKTVHDTLDKILETKTPQLLNANVTDIIQNHDKTFTITINNNKKIKAHNVILSTGSDAYPQTGSNGDGLRFAIKLGHSKPEIKLAGLAPINFKETWINKLAGISLDAKIDFKVGKKSLIKIEGSILFTHNGLSGNEIYDASSYVDIQLKNGKTIIAHVDFIPDISYDELLSKMQKDFDEHPNWGIKRYIHEFLPGKMTSVFLEHMQIDETTILNQITRKQRNKLCEELKNNQLTVKEIPENLALVRNSGIKQKEIDPNTCESKIVKNLYIVGELIEGSGMCGGFNLQKAYSTGVLAAESIKKQQEY
;
A
#
# COMPACT_ATOMS: atom_id res chain seq x y z
N MET A 1 -27.11 9.46 29.14
CA MET A 1 -26.15 9.08 28.09
C MET A 1 -25.34 10.32 27.80
N LYS A 2 -24.00 10.27 27.88
CA LYS A 2 -23.15 11.44 27.58
C LYS A 2 -23.20 11.74 26.07
N THR A 3 -23.34 13.03 25.72
CA THR A 3 -23.34 13.52 24.34
C THR A 3 -22.03 14.21 24.06
N TYR A 4 -21.43 13.95 22.90
CA TYR A 4 -20.19 14.53 22.42
C TYR A 4 -20.45 15.35 21.14
N ASN A 5 -19.64 16.35 20.87
CA ASN A 5 -19.70 17.08 19.61
C ASN A 5 -19.33 16.15 18.44
N THR A 6 -18.23 15.44 18.58
CA THR A 6 -17.76 14.48 17.56
C THR A 6 -17.23 13.21 18.22
N ALA A 7 -17.58 12.05 17.66
CA ALA A 7 -16.96 10.78 17.98
C ALA A 7 -16.09 10.33 16.82
N ILE A 8 -14.78 10.18 17.06
CA ILE A 8 -13.80 9.67 16.09
C ILE A 8 -13.60 8.19 16.37
N ILE A 9 -13.92 7.31 15.42
CA ILE A 9 -13.89 5.86 15.60
C ILE A 9 -12.65 5.27 14.94
N GLY A 10 -11.69 4.85 15.77
CA GLY A 10 -10.40 4.29 15.37
C GLY A 10 -9.26 5.31 15.46
N ALA A 11 -8.24 5.01 16.25
CA ALA A 11 -7.04 5.83 16.45
C ALA A 11 -5.88 5.37 15.56
N GLY A 12 -6.14 5.14 14.28
CA GLY A 12 -5.11 5.02 13.23
C GLY A 12 -4.61 6.40 12.79
N ALA A 13 -3.75 6.45 11.77
CA ALA A 13 -3.15 7.68 11.26
C ALA A 13 -4.19 8.78 10.96
N SER A 14 -5.31 8.43 10.33
CA SER A 14 -6.37 9.40 10.02
C SER A 14 -7.12 9.87 11.27
N GLY A 15 -7.44 8.97 12.21
CA GLY A 15 -8.16 9.33 13.44
C GLY A 15 -7.32 10.19 14.38
N ILE A 16 -6.02 9.91 14.48
CA ILE A 16 -5.08 10.72 15.26
C ILE A 16 -5.05 12.14 14.73
N LEU A 17 -4.85 12.32 13.42
CA LEU A 17 -4.80 13.66 12.82
C LEU A 17 -6.16 14.35 12.88
N SER A 18 -7.28 13.63 12.71
CA SER A 18 -8.62 14.20 12.94
C SER A 18 -8.75 14.74 14.37
N ALA A 19 -8.33 14.00 15.38
CA ALA A 19 -8.43 14.41 16.78
C ALA A 19 -7.50 15.59 17.12
N ILE A 20 -6.26 15.58 16.61
CA ILE A 20 -5.30 16.67 16.81
C ILE A 20 -5.83 17.98 16.21
N TYR A 21 -6.37 17.94 14.99
CA TYR A 21 -6.85 19.13 14.28
C TYR A 21 -8.25 19.56 14.73
N LEU A 22 -9.12 18.62 15.14
CA LEU A 22 -10.40 18.99 15.75
C LEU A 22 -10.18 19.79 17.05
N ASN A 23 -9.23 19.32 17.89
CA ASN A 23 -8.82 20.02 19.12
C ASN A 23 -10.02 20.45 19.98
N ASP A 24 -10.92 19.51 20.25
CA ASP A 24 -12.18 19.77 20.95
C ASP A 24 -12.32 18.87 22.18
N PRO A 25 -12.35 19.43 23.41
CA PRO A 25 -12.46 18.67 24.65
C PRO A 25 -13.85 18.01 24.83
N GLU A 26 -14.89 18.48 24.11
CA GLU A 26 -16.23 17.90 24.09
C GLU A 26 -16.41 16.82 23.03
N SER A 27 -15.34 16.49 22.29
CA SER A 27 -15.26 15.37 21.36
C SER A 27 -14.53 14.17 22.00
N ILE A 28 -14.55 13.01 21.34
CA ILE A 28 -13.91 11.79 21.84
C ILE A 28 -13.30 10.95 20.72
N LEU A 29 -12.06 10.50 20.90
CA LEU A 29 -11.40 9.51 20.08
C LEU A 29 -11.53 8.12 20.72
N ILE A 30 -12.09 7.14 20.00
CA ILE A 30 -12.39 5.81 20.52
C ILE A 30 -11.54 4.78 19.79
N GLU A 31 -10.77 4.02 20.57
CA GLU A 31 -9.87 2.98 20.04
C GLU A 31 -10.08 1.65 20.78
N LYS A 32 -10.20 0.57 20.01
CA LYS A 32 -10.41 -0.78 20.59
C LYS A 32 -9.15 -1.39 21.18
N ASN A 33 -7.99 -0.97 20.71
CA ASN A 33 -6.69 -1.42 21.23
C ASN A 33 -6.30 -0.68 22.52
N THR A 34 -5.25 -1.19 23.16
CA THR A 34 -4.63 -0.58 24.35
C THR A 34 -3.78 0.65 24.03
N THR A 35 -3.44 0.87 22.76
CA THR A 35 -2.63 1.98 22.27
C THR A 35 -3.12 2.44 20.91
N ILE A 36 -2.89 3.72 20.59
CA ILE A 36 -3.17 4.29 19.29
C ILE A 36 -2.17 3.83 18.22
N GLY A 37 -2.40 4.12 16.96
CA GLY A 37 -1.40 4.12 15.88
C GLY A 37 -0.68 2.80 15.60
N LYS A 38 -1.19 1.63 16.03
CA LYS A 38 -0.50 0.34 15.87
C LYS A 38 0.01 0.08 14.45
N LYS A 39 -0.76 0.47 13.42
CA LYS A 39 -0.34 0.28 12.03
C LYS A 39 0.82 1.21 11.65
N ILE A 40 0.95 2.39 12.27
CA ILE A 40 2.07 3.30 12.04
C ILE A 40 3.40 2.62 12.41
N LEU A 41 3.43 1.88 13.53
CA LEU A 41 4.63 1.22 14.05
C LEU A 41 5.26 0.20 13.10
N ILE A 42 4.49 -0.35 12.16
CA ILE A 42 4.96 -1.37 11.20
C ILE A 42 5.19 -0.81 9.79
N THR A 43 4.85 0.45 9.54
CA THR A 43 5.04 1.06 8.22
C THR A 43 6.52 1.25 7.89
N GLY A 44 6.85 1.18 6.59
CA GLY A 44 8.23 1.32 6.12
C GLY A 44 9.20 0.32 6.76
N GLY A 45 8.76 -0.91 7.04
CA GLY A 45 9.58 -1.93 7.72
C GLY A 45 9.94 -1.57 9.16
N GLY A 46 9.08 -0.84 9.88
CA GLY A 46 9.33 -0.36 11.25
C GLY A 46 10.08 0.97 11.33
N ARG A 47 10.41 1.58 10.17
CA ARG A 47 11.07 2.89 10.08
C ARG A 47 10.08 4.05 9.96
N CYS A 48 8.86 3.81 9.49
CA CYS A 48 7.81 4.77 9.12
C CYS A 48 8.22 5.68 7.95
N ASN A 49 7.84 5.30 6.73
CA ASN A 49 7.86 6.24 5.60
C ASN A 49 6.68 7.22 5.76
N ILE A 50 6.95 8.38 6.38
CA ILE A 50 5.94 9.34 6.87
C ILE A 50 5.11 9.89 5.72
N THR A 51 5.78 10.34 4.65
CA THR A 51 5.18 10.98 3.49
C THR A 51 6.16 11.00 2.32
N ASN A 52 5.82 11.74 1.27
CA ASN A 52 6.60 11.90 0.06
C ASN A 52 6.56 13.37 -0.39
N THR A 53 7.66 13.92 -0.87
CA THR A 53 7.75 15.33 -1.29
C THR A 53 7.47 15.56 -2.78
N SER A 54 6.94 14.57 -3.47
CA SER A 54 6.55 14.72 -4.88
C SER A 54 5.49 15.82 -5.05
N PRO A 55 5.51 16.57 -6.15
CA PRO A 55 4.49 17.58 -6.44
C PRO A 55 3.08 16.99 -6.51
N LEU A 56 2.05 17.77 -6.15
CA LEU A 56 0.66 17.35 -6.08
C LEU A 56 0.17 16.59 -7.33
N GLN A 57 0.57 17.02 -8.54
CA GLN A 57 0.15 16.36 -9.78
C GLN A 57 0.72 14.93 -9.89
N GLU A 58 1.97 14.73 -9.47
CA GLU A 58 2.58 13.39 -9.41
C GLU A 58 1.96 12.55 -8.30
N TYR A 59 1.65 13.18 -7.17
CA TYR A 59 0.98 12.55 -6.05
C TYR A 59 -0.36 11.92 -6.46
N ILE A 60 -1.21 12.68 -7.16
CA ILE A 60 -2.51 12.22 -7.64
C ILE A 60 -2.39 10.99 -8.55
N LYS A 61 -1.39 10.96 -9.44
CA LYS A 61 -1.15 9.81 -10.33
C LYS A 61 -0.86 8.51 -9.58
N LYS A 62 -0.30 8.60 -8.37
CA LYS A 62 0.04 7.43 -7.54
C LYS A 62 -1.17 6.68 -6.99
N TYR A 63 -2.39 7.24 -7.09
CA TYR A 63 -3.64 6.60 -6.69
C TYR A 63 -4.47 6.10 -7.88
N GLN A 64 -3.84 5.91 -9.05
CA GLN A 64 -4.52 5.43 -10.26
C GLN A 64 -5.70 6.37 -10.64
N TYR A 65 -6.87 5.79 -10.95
CA TYR A 65 -8.08 6.54 -11.32
C TYR A 65 -8.77 7.25 -10.13
N THR A 66 -8.38 6.93 -8.90
CA THR A 66 -9.02 7.48 -7.68
C THR A 66 -8.37 8.77 -7.18
N GLY A 67 -7.21 9.16 -7.69
CA GLY A 67 -6.37 10.22 -7.11
C GLY A 67 -6.99 11.62 -7.11
N ASN A 68 -7.79 11.96 -8.11
CA ASN A 68 -8.43 13.28 -8.20
C ASN A 68 -9.37 13.58 -7.02
N PHE A 69 -9.96 12.57 -6.41
CA PHE A 69 -10.81 12.71 -5.23
C PHE A 69 -10.06 13.35 -4.05
N TYR A 70 -8.79 13.03 -3.88
CA TYR A 70 -7.99 13.47 -2.72
C TYR A 70 -7.40 14.87 -2.88
N ARG A 71 -7.64 15.55 -4.01
CA ARG A 71 -7.07 16.88 -4.31
C ARG A 71 -7.37 17.92 -3.23
N SER A 72 -8.61 17.99 -2.74
CA SER A 72 -9.00 18.94 -1.69
C SER A 72 -8.32 18.59 -0.36
N ALA A 73 -8.24 17.30 -0.02
CA ALA A 73 -7.56 16.87 1.18
C ALA A 73 -6.06 17.22 1.17
N PHE A 74 -5.37 16.99 0.04
CA PHE A 74 -3.95 17.38 -0.10
C PHE A 74 -3.72 18.88 -0.15
N LYS A 75 -4.71 19.68 -0.58
CA LYS A 75 -4.62 21.16 -0.50
C LYS A 75 -4.84 21.68 0.92
N THR A 76 -5.59 20.94 1.76
CA THR A 76 -5.87 21.30 3.14
C THR A 76 -4.72 20.94 4.06
N PHE A 77 -4.08 19.78 3.84
CA PHE A 77 -2.97 19.28 4.64
C PHE A 77 -2.08 18.39 3.76
N PHE A 78 -0.84 18.82 3.53
CA PHE A 78 0.06 18.10 2.64
C PHE A 78 1.35 17.65 3.34
N TYR A 79 2.37 17.32 2.55
CA TYR A 79 3.60 16.76 3.12
C TYR A 79 4.38 17.80 3.94
N GLU A 80 4.36 19.06 3.58
CA GLU A 80 4.98 20.14 4.36
C GLU A 80 4.40 20.22 5.76
N ASP A 81 3.05 20.13 5.87
CA ASP A 81 2.35 20.29 7.14
C ASP A 81 2.66 19.16 8.12
N ILE A 82 2.69 17.88 7.67
CA ILE A 82 3.04 16.77 8.56
C ILE A 82 4.51 16.79 8.95
N ILE A 83 5.41 17.19 8.05
CA ILE A 83 6.84 17.37 8.35
C ILE A 83 7.00 18.44 9.42
N GLN A 84 6.36 19.59 9.24
CA GLN A 84 6.41 20.70 10.21
C GLN A 84 5.85 20.26 11.56
N LEU A 85 4.64 19.66 11.59
CA LEU A 85 4.02 19.17 12.81
C LEU A 85 4.95 18.26 13.62
N LEU A 86 5.62 17.32 12.96
CA LEU A 86 6.53 16.39 13.61
C LEU A 86 7.80 17.07 14.08
N ASN A 87 8.43 17.91 13.24
CA ASN A 87 9.68 18.61 13.59
C ASN A 87 9.48 19.57 14.76
N ASP A 88 8.38 20.34 14.79
CA ASP A 88 8.04 21.28 15.88
C ASP A 88 7.80 20.56 17.22
N ASN A 89 7.48 19.27 17.18
CA ASN A 89 7.25 18.43 18.35
C ASN A 89 8.39 17.45 18.64
N GLY A 90 9.59 17.68 18.07
CA GLY A 90 10.82 16.96 18.39
C GLY A 90 11.09 15.68 17.60
N CYS A 91 10.24 15.34 16.61
CA CYS A 91 10.52 14.27 15.69
C CYS A 91 11.15 14.83 14.40
N THR A 92 12.47 14.99 14.40
CA THR A 92 13.20 15.45 13.21
C THR A 92 13.11 14.44 12.06
N THR A 93 13.03 14.96 10.84
CA THR A 93 12.84 14.16 9.63
C THR A 93 14.02 14.28 8.66
N LYS A 94 14.18 13.29 7.80
CA LYS A 94 15.18 13.26 6.71
C LYS A 94 14.54 12.80 5.39
N ILE A 95 15.18 13.19 4.28
CA ILE A 95 14.79 12.78 2.92
C ILE A 95 15.66 11.60 2.50
N GLU A 96 15.03 10.55 1.97
CA GLU A 96 15.68 9.42 1.29
C GLU A 96 15.11 9.27 -0.13
N ASP A 97 15.89 8.67 -1.02
CA ASP A 97 15.52 8.47 -2.44
C ASP A 97 14.96 9.74 -3.10
N LYS A 98 15.49 10.91 -2.73
CA LYS A 98 15.11 12.26 -3.18
C LYS A 98 13.72 12.73 -2.75
N VAL A 99 12.80 11.86 -2.36
CA VAL A 99 11.39 12.23 -2.11
C VAL A 99 10.73 11.55 -0.90
N LYS A 100 11.27 10.46 -0.38
CA LYS A 100 10.69 9.73 0.75
C LYS A 100 11.11 10.37 2.07
N ILE A 101 10.17 10.54 2.99
CA ILE A 101 10.42 11.16 4.30
C ILE A 101 10.40 10.09 5.39
N PHE A 102 11.49 10.05 6.18
CA PHE A 102 11.63 9.19 7.34
C PHE A 102 12.00 10.00 8.57
N PRO A 103 11.74 9.50 9.80
CA PRO A 103 12.34 10.10 11.00
C PRO A 103 13.86 9.88 10.96
N THR A 104 14.63 10.85 11.46
CA THR A 104 16.11 10.72 11.51
C THR A 104 16.59 9.54 12.38
N THR A 105 15.76 9.09 13.29
CA THR A 105 16.01 7.92 14.16
C THR A 105 15.84 6.58 13.47
N ASP A 106 15.26 6.54 12.25
CA ASP A 106 14.87 5.31 11.56
C ASP A 106 13.95 4.38 12.36
N LYS A 107 13.16 4.95 13.28
CA LYS A 107 12.22 4.19 14.14
C LYS A 107 10.80 4.75 14.02
N ALA A 108 9.87 3.94 13.56
CA ALA A 108 8.44 4.27 13.53
C ALA A 108 7.89 4.68 14.91
N LYS A 109 8.50 4.14 15.98
CA LYS A 109 8.16 4.50 17.36
C LYS A 109 8.36 6.00 17.65
N THR A 110 9.37 6.65 17.07
CA THR A 110 9.59 8.10 17.25
C THR A 110 8.40 8.90 16.72
N VAL A 111 7.91 8.56 15.51
CA VAL A 111 6.73 9.21 14.93
C VAL A 111 5.47 8.94 15.76
N HIS A 112 5.29 7.69 16.18
CA HIS A 112 4.16 7.27 17.01
C HIS A 112 4.11 8.04 18.32
N ASP A 113 5.20 8.03 19.09
CA ASP A 113 5.27 8.66 20.42
C ASP A 113 5.09 10.19 20.32
N THR A 114 5.59 10.80 19.24
CA THR A 114 5.38 12.24 18.99
C THR A 114 3.91 12.55 18.74
N LEU A 115 3.23 11.78 17.89
CA LEU A 115 1.79 11.96 17.62
C LEU A 115 0.94 11.70 18.88
N ASP A 116 1.29 10.70 19.68
CA ASP A 116 0.59 10.39 20.94
C ASP A 116 0.71 11.55 21.92
N LYS A 117 1.91 12.08 22.14
CA LYS A 117 2.17 13.24 22.99
C LYS A 117 1.39 14.49 22.54
N ILE A 118 1.32 14.76 21.23
CA ILE A 118 0.53 15.89 20.71
C ILE A 118 -0.95 15.66 21.03
N LEU A 119 -1.45 14.46 20.83
CA LEU A 119 -2.85 14.11 21.01
C LEU A 119 -3.32 14.21 22.46
N GLU A 120 -2.47 13.92 23.45
CA GLU A 120 -2.79 13.97 24.89
C GLU A 120 -3.42 15.29 25.33
N THR A 121 -3.04 16.40 24.70
CA THR A 121 -3.51 17.76 25.05
C THR A 121 -4.66 18.25 24.17
N LYS A 122 -5.19 17.44 23.25
CA LYS A 122 -6.14 17.90 22.21
C LYS A 122 -7.56 17.37 22.43
N THR A 123 -7.78 16.11 22.17
CA THR A 123 -9.09 15.50 22.22
C THR A 123 -9.06 14.29 23.16
N PRO A 124 -10.00 14.16 24.12
CA PRO A 124 -10.08 13.02 25.01
C PRO A 124 -10.07 11.68 24.29
N GLN A 125 -9.33 10.72 24.83
CA GLN A 125 -9.17 9.37 24.29
C GLN A 125 -9.89 8.34 25.15
N LEU A 126 -10.51 7.36 24.52
CA LEU A 126 -11.09 6.18 25.15
C LEU A 126 -10.48 4.92 24.51
N LEU A 127 -9.48 4.36 25.17
CA LEU A 127 -8.81 3.13 24.74
C LEU A 127 -9.52 1.89 25.29
N ASN A 128 -9.18 0.68 24.77
CA ASN A 128 -9.84 -0.59 25.10
C ASN A 128 -11.36 -0.53 24.89
N ALA A 129 -11.80 0.26 23.94
CA ALA A 129 -13.20 0.57 23.67
C ALA A 129 -13.59 0.16 22.25
N ASN A 130 -14.12 -1.04 22.12
CA ASN A 130 -14.57 -1.57 20.85
C ASN A 130 -15.96 -1.06 20.49
N VAL A 131 -16.05 -0.21 19.46
CA VAL A 131 -17.36 0.18 18.91
C VAL A 131 -17.96 -1.03 18.19
N THR A 132 -19.14 -1.43 18.63
CA THR A 132 -19.84 -2.61 18.10
C THR A 132 -21.02 -2.24 17.22
N ASP A 133 -21.60 -1.05 17.42
CA ASP A 133 -22.71 -0.56 16.62
C ASP A 133 -22.75 0.98 16.54
N ILE A 134 -23.29 1.49 15.41
CA ILE A 134 -23.54 2.91 15.16
C ILE A 134 -24.91 3.03 14.50
N ILE A 135 -25.78 3.87 15.07
CA ILE A 135 -27.13 4.12 14.56
C ILE A 135 -27.33 5.64 14.47
N GLN A 136 -27.79 6.14 13.31
CA GLN A 136 -28.23 7.52 13.20
C GLN A 136 -29.64 7.66 13.73
N ASN A 137 -29.86 8.62 14.61
CA ASN A 137 -31.17 8.95 15.23
C ASN A 137 -31.99 9.87 14.29
N HIS A 138 -33.27 10.03 14.56
CA HIS A 138 -34.17 10.94 13.82
C HIS A 138 -33.70 12.40 13.86
N ASP A 139 -33.05 12.83 14.96
CA ASP A 139 -32.50 14.17 15.16
C ASP A 139 -31.11 14.36 14.48
N LYS A 140 -30.70 13.45 13.61
CA LYS A 140 -29.40 13.41 12.90
C LYS A 140 -28.18 13.21 13.79
N THR A 141 -28.34 13.02 15.09
CA THR A 141 -27.23 12.58 15.96
C THR A 141 -27.01 11.07 15.82
N PHE A 142 -25.94 10.58 16.44
CA PHE A 142 -25.61 9.15 16.41
C PHE A 142 -25.62 8.56 17.82
N THR A 143 -26.16 7.35 17.92
CA THR A 143 -26.00 6.47 19.10
C THR A 143 -24.93 5.47 18.78
N ILE A 144 -23.86 5.45 19.58
CA ILE A 144 -22.67 4.61 19.43
C ILE A 144 -22.63 3.63 20.58
N THR A 145 -22.61 2.33 20.28
CA THR A 145 -22.53 1.24 21.26
C THR A 145 -21.08 0.78 21.38
N ILE A 146 -20.57 0.76 22.60
CA ILE A 146 -19.19 0.40 22.94
C ILE A 146 -19.21 -0.86 23.82
N ASN A 147 -18.39 -1.86 23.50
CA ASN A 147 -18.27 -3.12 24.23
C ASN A 147 -19.63 -3.80 24.48
N ASN A 148 -20.54 -3.71 23.49
CA ASN A 148 -21.90 -4.27 23.46
C ASN A 148 -22.93 -3.71 24.51
N ASN A 149 -22.53 -2.84 25.43
CA ASN A 149 -23.42 -2.37 26.48
C ASN A 149 -23.38 -0.86 26.73
N LYS A 150 -22.23 -0.23 26.72
CA LYS A 150 -22.11 1.21 26.96
C LYS A 150 -22.54 1.99 25.72
N LYS A 151 -23.43 2.96 25.90
CA LYS A 151 -23.90 3.84 24.82
C LYS A 151 -23.50 5.28 25.08
N ILE A 152 -23.05 5.95 24.02
CA ILE A 152 -22.82 7.39 23.99
C ILE A 152 -23.57 7.99 22.81
N LYS A 153 -23.75 9.32 22.83
CA LYS A 153 -24.37 10.08 21.73
C LYS A 153 -23.32 11.04 21.14
N ALA A 154 -23.39 11.29 19.85
CA ALA A 154 -22.54 12.28 19.19
C ALA A 154 -23.30 13.03 18.09
N HIS A 155 -22.98 14.31 17.89
CA HIS A 155 -23.53 15.09 16.78
C HIS A 155 -22.88 14.69 15.45
N ASN A 156 -21.57 14.49 15.45
CA ASN A 156 -20.80 14.06 14.28
C ASN A 156 -20.07 12.74 14.55
N VAL A 157 -19.86 11.95 13.51
CA VAL A 157 -19.06 10.73 13.56
C VAL A 157 -18.00 10.78 12.46
N ILE A 158 -16.72 10.55 12.82
CA ILE A 158 -15.63 10.32 11.87
C ILE A 158 -15.26 8.84 11.90
N LEU A 159 -15.49 8.11 10.79
CA LEU A 159 -15.06 6.73 10.62
C LEU A 159 -13.62 6.70 10.10
N SER A 160 -12.70 6.37 10.99
CA SER A 160 -11.23 6.31 10.76
C SER A 160 -10.64 4.92 11.05
N THR A 161 -11.47 3.88 10.97
CA THR A 161 -11.16 2.50 11.37
C THR A 161 -10.20 1.77 10.42
N GLY A 162 -9.87 2.34 9.27
CA GLY A 162 -9.11 1.67 8.22
C GLY A 162 -9.89 0.56 7.52
N SER A 163 -9.19 -0.31 6.82
CA SER A 163 -9.72 -1.45 6.07
C SER A 163 -9.65 -2.76 6.90
N ASP A 164 -9.72 -3.91 6.23
CA ASP A 164 -9.44 -5.23 6.81
C ASP A 164 -8.05 -5.77 6.44
N ALA A 165 -7.16 -4.92 5.93
CA ALA A 165 -5.76 -5.27 5.75
C ALA A 165 -5.01 -5.20 7.09
N TYR A 166 -4.11 -6.17 7.31
CA TYR A 166 -3.34 -6.28 8.55
C TYR A 166 -4.18 -6.40 9.82
N PRO A 167 -5.00 -7.45 9.96
CA PRO A 167 -5.94 -7.61 11.10
C PRO A 167 -5.27 -7.62 12.47
N GLN A 168 -4.00 -8.04 12.56
CA GLN A 168 -3.20 -8.01 13.81
C GLN A 168 -2.97 -6.61 14.36
N THR A 169 -3.19 -5.54 13.58
CA THR A 169 -3.15 -4.15 14.06
C THR A 169 -4.50 -3.66 14.57
N GLY A 170 -5.54 -4.49 14.49
CA GLY A 170 -6.91 -4.14 14.82
C GLY A 170 -7.79 -3.76 13.62
N SER A 171 -7.24 -3.72 12.41
CA SER A 171 -7.97 -3.38 11.19
C SER A 171 -8.74 -4.61 10.66
N ASN A 172 -10.00 -4.77 11.05
CA ASN A 172 -10.84 -5.95 10.77
C ASN A 172 -12.06 -5.64 9.89
N GLY A 173 -12.16 -4.43 9.30
CA GLY A 173 -13.26 -4.03 8.42
C GLY A 173 -14.51 -3.53 9.14
N ASP A 174 -14.47 -3.24 10.44
CA ASP A 174 -15.62 -2.75 11.20
C ASP A 174 -16.22 -1.49 10.58
N GLY A 175 -15.40 -0.52 10.16
CA GLY A 175 -15.90 0.73 9.57
C GLY A 175 -16.66 0.53 8.28
N LEU A 176 -16.23 -0.41 7.43
CA LEU A 176 -16.99 -0.77 6.23
C LEU A 176 -18.36 -1.38 6.61
N ARG A 177 -18.39 -2.24 7.61
CA ARG A 177 -19.62 -2.83 8.13
C ARG A 177 -20.59 -1.76 8.68
N PHE A 178 -20.06 -0.79 9.44
CA PHE A 178 -20.88 0.33 9.96
C PHE A 178 -21.42 1.20 8.83
N ALA A 179 -20.59 1.57 7.87
CA ALA A 179 -21.00 2.40 6.75
C ALA A 179 -22.08 1.71 5.89
N ILE A 180 -21.93 0.40 5.60
CA ILE A 180 -22.96 -0.37 4.88
C ILE A 180 -24.27 -0.40 5.67
N LYS A 181 -24.24 -0.63 6.99
CA LYS A 181 -25.42 -0.60 7.86
C LYS A 181 -26.12 0.77 7.83
N LEU A 182 -25.36 1.83 7.70
CA LEU A 182 -25.84 3.21 7.59
C LEU A 182 -26.32 3.59 6.17
N GLY A 183 -26.23 2.69 5.18
CA GLY A 183 -26.77 2.88 3.84
C GLY A 183 -25.76 3.01 2.71
N HIS A 184 -24.45 2.96 3.00
CA HIS A 184 -23.43 2.94 1.96
C HIS A 184 -23.40 1.62 1.20
N SER A 185 -23.01 1.68 -0.07
CA SER A 185 -22.92 0.48 -0.90
C SER A 185 -21.74 -0.41 -0.48
N LYS A 186 -22.00 -1.72 -0.50
CA LYS A 186 -20.94 -2.72 -0.32
C LYS A 186 -20.04 -2.73 -1.56
N PRO A 187 -18.69 -2.77 -1.42
CA PRO A 187 -17.82 -3.01 -2.55
C PRO A 187 -18.14 -4.31 -3.26
N GLU A 188 -18.24 -4.27 -4.58
CA GLU A 188 -18.57 -5.43 -5.40
C GLU A 188 -17.45 -6.47 -5.39
N ILE A 189 -16.21 -5.99 -5.37
CA ILE A 189 -14.99 -6.81 -5.39
C ILE A 189 -14.08 -6.34 -4.26
N LYS A 190 -13.54 -7.29 -3.52
CA LYS A 190 -12.49 -7.03 -2.54
C LYS A 190 -11.15 -7.02 -3.27
N LEU A 191 -10.51 -5.86 -3.31
CA LEU A 191 -9.24 -5.65 -4.00
C LEU A 191 -8.09 -5.50 -3.01
N ALA A 192 -7.03 -6.26 -3.21
CA ALA A 192 -5.77 -6.10 -2.51
C ALA A 192 -4.98 -4.91 -3.08
N GLY A 193 -4.14 -4.30 -2.25
CA GLY A 193 -3.16 -3.32 -2.65
C GLY A 193 -1.86 -3.53 -1.89
N LEU A 194 -0.72 -3.24 -2.53
CA LEU A 194 0.61 -3.43 -1.96
C LEU A 194 0.80 -4.86 -1.41
N ALA A 195 0.68 -5.85 -2.28
CA ALA A 195 0.78 -7.26 -1.96
C ALA A 195 1.82 -7.95 -2.84
N PRO A 196 2.42 -9.07 -2.39
CA PRO A 196 3.21 -9.93 -3.27
C PRO A 196 2.32 -10.53 -4.37
N ILE A 197 2.96 -10.97 -5.46
CA ILE A 197 2.31 -11.63 -6.59
C ILE A 197 2.80 -13.07 -6.66
N ASN A 198 1.88 -14.03 -6.57
CA ASN A 198 2.18 -15.45 -6.69
C ASN A 198 2.03 -15.90 -8.16
N PHE A 199 2.89 -16.81 -8.58
CA PHE A 199 2.93 -17.33 -9.95
C PHE A 199 2.66 -18.85 -10.01
N LYS A 200 2.34 -19.35 -11.19
CA LYS A 200 2.12 -20.79 -11.41
C LYS A 200 3.44 -21.55 -11.57
N GLU A 201 4.46 -20.92 -12.10
CA GLU A 201 5.78 -21.47 -12.36
C GLU A 201 6.51 -21.71 -11.04
N THR A 202 6.79 -22.99 -10.72
CA THR A 202 7.33 -23.39 -9.42
C THR A 202 8.85 -23.30 -9.31
N TRP A 203 9.56 -23.20 -10.45
CA TRP A 203 11.03 -23.12 -10.44
C TRP A 203 11.54 -21.89 -9.73
N ILE A 204 10.80 -20.75 -9.81
CA ILE A 204 11.15 -19.50 -9.11
C ILE A 204 11.09 -19.64 -7.58
N ASN A 205 10.35 -20.59 -7.05
CA ASN A 205 10.22 -20.81 -5.60
C ASN A 205 11.58 -21.22 -4.96
N LYS A 206 12.44 -21.87 -5.76
CA LYS A 206 13.80 -22.22 -5.36
C LYS A 206 14.71 -21.00 -5.17
N LEU A 207 14.29 -19.84 -5.69
CA LEU A 207 15.02 -18.57 -5.63
C LEU A 207 14.66 -17.71 -4.39
N ALA A 208 13.80 -18.21 -3.49
CA ALA A 208 13.37 -17.47 -2.31
C ALA A 208 14.56 -16.85 -1.54
N GLY A 209 14.46 -15.54 -1.25
CA GLY A 209 15.48 -14.74 -0.60
C GLY A 209 16.49 -14.07 -1.54
N ILE A 210 16.44 -14.35 -2.85
CA ILE A 210 17.27 -13.65 -3.85
C ILE A 210 16.57 -12.36 -4.26
N SER A 211 17.36 -11.28 -4.36
CA SER A 211 16.93 -10.01 -4.93
C SER A 211 17.79 -9.66 -6.14
N LEU A 212 17.19 -9.09 -7.16
CA LEU A 212 17.89 -8.52 -8.33
C LEU A 212 17.06 -7.41 -8.97
N ASP A 213 17.71 -6.56 -9.73
CA ASP A 213 17.04 -5.56 -10.54
C ASP A 213 16.51 -6.19 -11.84
N ALA A 214 15.25 -5.93 -12.15
CA ALA A 214 14.58 -6.47 -13.32
C ALA A 214 13.56 -5.46 -13.91
N LYS A 215 13.22 -5.67 -15.19
CA LYS A 215 12.05 -5.03 -15.80
C LYS A 215 10.95 -6.07 -15.95
N ILE A 216 9.72 -5.70 -15.58
CA ILE A 216 8.57 -6.59 -15.74
C ILE A 216 7.43 -5.85 -16.44
N ASP A 217 6.90 -6.46 -17.49
CA ASP A 217 5.68 -6.00 -18.18
C ASP A 217 4.55 -6.99 -17.92
N PHE A 218 3.57 -6.60 -17.08
CA PHE A 218 2.37 -7.39 -16.84
C PHE A 218 1.37 -7.19 -17.96
N LYS A 219 0.94 -8.28 -18.62
CA LYS A 219 0.07 -8.23 -19.80
C LYS A 219 -1.18 -9.09 -19.68
N VAL A 220 -2.26 -8.61 -20.30
CA VAL A 220 -3.45 -9.40 -20.64
C VAL A 220 -3.47 -9.56 -22.15
N GLY A 221 -3.19 -10.75 -22.65
CA GLY A 221 -2.94 -10.99 -24.08
C GLY A 221 -1.79 -10.09 -24.57
N LYS A 222 -2.07 -9.22 -25.56
CA LYS A 222 -1.06 -8.29 -26.11
C LYS A 222 -1.02 -6.94 -25.40
N LYS A 223 -1.98 -6.63 -24.50
CA LYS A 223 -2.10 -5.32 -23.85
C LYS A 223 -1.29 -5.29 -22.58
N SER A 224 -0.34 -4.36 -22.50
CA SER A 224 0.38 -4.03 -21.25
C SER A 224 -0.57 -3.37 -20.25
N LEU A 225 -0.55 -3.85 -19.00
CA LEU A 225 -1.29 -3.29 -17.87
C LEU A 225 -0.44 -2.28 -17.12
N ILE A 226 0.76 -2.71 -16.77
CA ILE A 226 1.74 -1.91 -16.04
C ILE A 226 3.14 -2.46 -16.32
N LYS A 227 4.09 -1.55 -16.45
CA LYS A 227 5.53 -1.86 -16.50
C LYS A 227 6.19 -1.35 -15.24
N ILE A 228 7.03 -2.18 -14.66
CA ILE A 228 7.85 -1.84 -13.49
C ILE A 228 9.31 -2.11 -13.79
N GLU A 229 10.20 -1.37 -13.14
CA GLU A 229 11.64 -1.53 -13.23
C GLU A 229 12.26 -1.22 -11.88
N GLY A 230 13.12 -2.10 -11.39
CA GLY A 230 13.83 -1.96 -10.13
C GLY A 230 14.01 -3.29 -9.42
N SER A 231 14.28 -3.21 -8.11
CA SER A 231 14.62 -4.38 -7.30
C SER A 231 13.40 -5.24 -6.99
N ILE A 232 13.43 -6.51 -7.41
CA ILE A 232 12.46 -7.52 -7.08
C ILE A 232 13.05 -8.54 -6.10
N LEU A 233 12.21 -9.09 -5.22
CA LEU A 233 12.59 -10.13 -4.27
C LEU A 233 11.80 -11.41 -4.57
N PHE A 234 12.49 -12.52 -4.82
CA PHE A 234 11.88 -13.84 -4.92
C PHE A 234 11.43 -14.31 -3.55
N THR A 235 10.22 -14.85 -3.48
CA THR A 235 9.61 -15.46 -2.29
C THR A 235 9.35 -16.95 -2.54
N HIS A 236 8.84 -17.65 -1.53
CA HIS A 236 8.48 -19.09 -1.67
C HIS A 236 7.35 -19.37 -2.66
N ASN A 237 6.57 -18.35 -3.07
CA ASN A 237 5.43 -18.55 -3.97
C ASN A 237 5.40 -17.57 -5.15
N GLY A 238 6.33 -16.64 -5.24
CA GLY A 238 6.32 -15.63 -6.29
C GLY A 238 7.30 -14.48 -6.06
N LEU A 239 6.87 -13.26 -6.34
CA LEU A 239 7.69 -12.05 -6.26
C LEU A 239 7.12 -11.05 -5.26
N SER A 240 8.01 -10.27 -4.66
CA SER A 240 7.75 -9.20 -3.71
C SER A 240 8.71 -8.02 -4.00
N GLY A 241 8.61 -6.95 -3.24
CA GLY A 241 9.38 -5.70 -3.43
C GLY A 241 8.45 -4.55 -3.77
N ASN A 242 8.97 -3.32 -3.67
CA ASN A 242 8.15 -2.12 -3.84
C ASN A 242 7.49 -2.06 -5.22
N GLU A 243 8.22 -2.40 -6.27
CA GLU A 243 7.78 -2.41 -7.66
C GLU A 243 6.65 -3.44 -7.88
N ILE A 244 6.78 -4.62 -7.27
CA ILE A 244 5.75 -5.67 -7.31
C ILE A 244 4.50 -5.22 -6.54
N TYR A 245 4.68 -4.59 -5.37
CA TYR A 245 3.58 -4.04 -4.59
C TYR A 245 2.81 -2.98 -5.37
N ASP A 246 3.51 -2.10 -6.07
CA ASP A 246 2.90 -1.07 -6.92
C ASP A 246 2.11 -1.66 -8.10
N ALA A 247 2.59 -2.77 -8.67
CA ALA A 247 1.88 -3.47 -9.74
C ALA A 247 0.65 -4.25 -9.23
N SER A 248 0.67 -4.70 -7.97
CA SER A 248 -0.31 -5.67 -7.45
C SER A 248 -1.76 -5.24 -7.60
N SER A 249 -2.09 -3.96 -7.38
CA SER A 249 -3.46 -3.44 -7.52
C SER A 249 -3.97 -3.49 -8.96
N TYR A 250 -3.10 -3.21 -9.95
CA TYR A 250 -3.46 -3.29 -11.38
C TYR A 250 -3.72 -4.74 -11.79
N VAL A 251 -2.88 -5.64 -11.28
CA VAL A 251 -2.95 -7.08 -11.54
C VAL A 251 -4.19 -7.66 -10.88
N ASP A 252 -4.49 -7.34 -9.61
CA ASP A 252 -5.62 -7.89 -8.87
C ASP A 252 -6.96 -7.56 -9.51
N ILE A 253 -7.15 -6.33 -9.97
CA ILE A 253 -8.38 -5.91 -10.69
C ILE A 253 -8.64 -6.81 -11.90
N GLN A 254 -7.62 -7.08 -12.72
CA GLN A 254 -7.79 -7.89 -13.92
C GLN A 254 -7.98 -9.37 -13.57
N LEU A 255 -7.29 -9.86 -12.56
CA LEU A 255 -7.41 -11.24 -12.08
C LEU A 255 -8.84 -11.52 -11.56
N LYS A 256 -9.38 -10.60 -10.74
CA LYS A 256 -10.76 -10.67 -10.20
C LYS A 256 -11.82 -10.57 -11.31
N ASN A 257 -11.48 -9.94 -12.44
CA ASN A 257 -12.31 -9.92 -13.64
C ASN A 257 -12.11 -11.17 -14.53
N GLY A 258 -11.46 -12.22 -14.04
CA GLY A 258 -11.28 -13.50 -14.73
C GLY A 258 -10.28 -13.48 -15.90
N LYS A 259 -9.37 -12.48 -15.95
CA LYS A 259 -8.35 -12.41 -17.00
C LYS A 259 -7.10 -13.19 -16.61
N THR A 260 -6.49 -13.87 -17.61
CA THR A 260 -5.15 -14.45 -17.45
C THR A 260 -4.12 -13.34 -17.64
N ILE A 261 -3.15 -13.25 -16.72
CA ILE A 261 -2.10 -12.24 -16.73
C ILE A 261 -0.75 -12.95 -16.80
N ILE A 262 0.10 -12.49 -17.71
CA ILE A 262 1.47 -12.98 -17.88
C ILE A 262 2.43 -11.83 -17.55
N ALA A 263 3.37 -12.07 -16.66
CA ALA A 263 4.51 -11.20 -16.40
C ALA A 263 5.64 -11.57 -17.36
N HIS A 264 6.07 -10.63 -18.17
CA HIS A 264 7.24 -10.74 -19.04
C HIS A 264 8.42 -10.12 -18.30
N VAL A 265 9.31 -10.96 -17.82
CA VAL A 265 10.43 -10.58 -16.94
C VAL A 265 11.73 -10.50 -17.73
N ASP A 266 12.36 -9.35 -17.72
CA ASP A 266 13.71 -9.10 -18.18
C ASP A 266 14.63 -9.07 -16.95
N PHE A 267 15.45 -10.10 -16.79
CA PHE A 267 16.38 -10.26 -15.66
C PHE A 267 17.66 -9.45 -15.79
N ILE A 268 17.94 -8.90 -16.97
CA ILE A 268 19.17 -8.16 -17.28
C ILE A 268 18.85 -6.88 -18.09
N PRO A 269 18.15 -5.91 -17.46
CA PRO A 269 17.56 -4.76 -18.16
C PRO A 269 18.59 -3.83 -18.82
N ASP A 270 19.87 -3.86 -18.40
CA ASP A 270 20.94 -2.96 -18.87
C ASP A 270 21.47 -3.30 -20.26
N ILE A 271 21.13 -4.46 -20.80
CA ILE A 271 21.54 -4.88 -22.15
C ILE A 271 20.32 -5.23 -22.99
N SER A 272 20.28 -4.79 -24.24
CA SER A 272 19.20 -5.16 -25.16
C SER A 272 19.26 -6.62 -25.59
N TYR A 273 18.17 -7.15 -26.14
CA TYR A 273 18.11 -8.53 -26.68
C TYR A 273 19.18 -8.77 -27.76
N ASP A 274 19.29 -7.84 -28.73
CA ASP A 274 20.21 -7.99 -29.86
C ASP A 274 21.69 -7.89 -29.43
N GLU A 275 22.00 -7.01 -28.49
CA GLU A 275 23.32 -6.89 -27.91
C GLU A 275 23.69 -8.16 -27.11
N LEU A 276 22.77 -8.68 -26.28
CA LEU A 276 23.00 -9.92 -25.53
C LEU A 276 23.23 -11.10 -26.48
N LEU A 277 22.38 -11.24 -27.51
CA LEU A 277 22.50 -12.33 -28.47
C LEU A 277 23.83 -12.26 -29.23
N SER A 278 24.27 -11.06 -29.64
CA SER A 278 25.53 -10.82 -30.30
C SER A 278 26.74 -11.12 -29.38
N LYS A 279 26.65 -10.66 -28.11
CA LYS A 279 27.63 -10.96 -27.08
C LYS A 279 27.76 -12.47 -26.86
N MET A 280 26.64 -13.16 -26.66
CA MET A 280 26.61 -14.61 -26.45
C MET A 280 27.21 -15.35 -27.64
N GLN A 281 26.94 -14.91 -28.86
CA GLN A 281 27.50 -15.53 -30.05
C GLN A 281 29.04 -15.39 -30.08
N LYS A 282 29.53 -14.17 -29.90
CA LYS A 282 30.96 -13.86 -29.87
C LYS A 282 31.68 -14.62 -28.75
N ASP A 283 31.16 -14.57 -27.54
CA ASP A 283 31.78 -15.22 -26.36
C ASP A 283 31.83 -16.75 -26.52
N PHE A 284 30.84 -17.39 -27.16
CA PHE A 284 30.81 -18.83 -27.40
C PHE A 284 31.87 -19.24 -28.43
N ASP A 285 32.09 -18.38 -29.42
CA ASP A 285 33.11 -18.61 -30.45
C ASP A 285 34.55 -18.37 -29.91
N GLU A 286 34.75 -17.33 -29.09
CA GLU A 286 36.03 -16.97 -28.50
C GLU A 286 36.43 -17.85 -27.32
N HIS A 287 35.47 -18.36 -26.56
CA HIS A 287 35.68 -19.13 -25.32
C HIS A 287 34.98 -20.49 -25.31
N PRO A 288 35.17 -21.35 -26.30
CA PRO A 288 34.41 -22.60 -26.48
C PRO A 288 34.51 -23.57 -25.30
N ASN A 289 35.54 -23.49 -24.50
CA ASN A 289 35.81 -24.38 -23.37
C ASN A 289 35.34 -23.82 -22.02
N TRP A 290 34.71 -22.63 -21.98
CA TRP A 290 34.15 -22.13 -20.74
C TRP A 290 32.92 -22.93 -20.36
N GLY A 291 32.77 -23.19 -19.04
CA GLY A 291 31.53 -23.80 -18.49
C GLY A 291 30.35 -22.84 -18.57
N ILE A 292 29.19 -23.35 -18.99
CA ILE A 292 27.95 -22.57 -19.11
C ILE A 292 27.55 -21.92 -17.78
N LYS A 293 27.73 -22.62 -16.65
CA LYS A 293 27.43 -22.07 -15.32
C LYS A 293 28.25 -20.82 -15.03
N ARG A 294 29.56 -20.84 -15.31
CA ARG A 294 30.42 -19.66 -15.16
C ARG A 294 29.94 -18.52 -16.05
N TYR A 295 29.58 -18.81 -17.29
CA TYR A 295 29.13 -17.81 -18.25
C TYR A 295 27.80 -17.14 -17.82
N ILE A 296 26.80 -17.92 -17.45
CA ILE A 296 25.50 -17.38 -17.00
C ILE A 296 25.62 -16.63 -15.67
N HIS A 297 26.62 -16.97 -14.85
CA HIS A 297 26.90 -16.24 -13.59
C HIS A 297 27.35 -14.79 -13.82
N GLU A 298 27.78 -14.43 -15.00
CA GLU A 298 28.05 -13.02 -15.35
C GLU A 298 26.77 -12.17 -15.39
N PHE A 299 25.61 -12.79 -15.58
CA PHE A 299 24.32 -12.12 -15.73
C PHE A 299 23.39 -12.33 -14.52
N LEU A 300 23.48 -13.46 -13.84
CA LEU A 300 22.57 -13.85 -12.76
C LEU A 300 23.33 -14.16 -11.47
N PRO A 301 22.74 -13.86 -10.27
CA PRO A 301 23.32 -14.25 -9.00
C PRO A 301 23.57 -15.78 -8.93
N GLY A 302 24.65 -16.19 -8.24
CA GLY A 302 25.14 -17.57 -8.29
C GLY A 302 24.11 -18.67 -8.01
N LYS A 303 23.27 -18.53 -6.96
CA LYS A 303 22.18 -19.48 -6.70
C LYS A 303 21.15 -19.48 -7.83
N MET A 304 20.82 -18.31 -8.40
CA MET A 304 19.88 -18.21 -9.51
C MET A 304 20.42 -18.87 -10.78
N THR A 305 21.71 -18.78 -11.03
CA THR A 305 22.38 -19.41 -12.18
C THR A 305 22.08 -20.93 -12.25
N SER A 306 22.29 -21.67 -11.16
CA SER A 306 22.06 -23.11 -11.15
C SER A 306 20.58 -23.46 -11.34
N VAL A 307 19.67 -22.74 -10.67
CA VAL A 307 18.22 -22.95 -10.79
C VAL A 307 17.72 -22.59 -12.20
N PHE A 308 18.27 -21.53 -12.82
CA PHE A 308 17.95 -21.14 -14.18
C PHE A 308 18.41 -22.17 -15.21
N LEU A 309 19.63 -22.71 -15.08
CA LEU A 309 20.12 -23.79 -15.96
C LEU A 309 19.30 -25.08 -15.80
N GLU A 310 18.92 -25.43 -14.57
CA GLU A 310 18.02 -26.55 -14.31
C GLU A 310 16.65 -26.34 -15.00
N HIS A 311 16.08 -25.15 -14.91
CA HIS A 311 14.84 -24.78 -15.62
C HIS A 311 14.99 -24.90 -17.14
N MET A 312 16.15 -24.51 -17.67
CA MET A 312 16.50 -24.63 -19.09
C MET A 312 16.81 -26.07 -19.52
N GLN A 313 16.88 -27.03 -18.59
CA GLN A 313 17.29 -28.40 -18.84
C GLN A 313 18.72 -28.49 -19.47
N ILE A 314 19.61 -27.62 -19.00
CA ILE A 314 21.03 -27.59 -19.39
C ILE A 314 21.85 -28.02 -18.18
N ASP A 315 22.68 -29.06 -18.34
CA ASP A 315 23.60 -29.49 -17.30
C ASP A 315 24.62 -28.38 -17.03
N GLU A 316 24.79 -28.00 -15.76
CA GLU A 316 25.66 -26.90 -15.36
C GLU A 316 27.16 -27.14 -15.63
N THR A 317 27.55 -28.41 -15.90
CA THR A 317 28.92 -28.80 -16.29
C THR A 317 29.17 -28.66 -17.79
N THR A 318 28.14 -28.40 -18.61
CA THR A 318 28.25 -28.26 -20.06
C THR A 318 29.18 -27.09 -20.42
N ILE A 319 30.04 -27.29 -21.43
CA ILE A 319 30.87 -26.22 -21.98
C ILE A 319 30.20 -25.53 -23.17
N LEU A 320 30.62 -24.28 -23.47
CA LEU A 320 29.91 -23.43 -24.43
C LEU A 320 29.85 -24.02 -25.85
N ASN A 321 30.87 -24.76 -26.30
CA ASN A 321 30.84 -25.40 -27.61
C ASN A 321 29.85 -26.56 -27.74
N GLN A 322 29.33 -27.09 -26.64
CA GLN A 322 28.33 -28.13 -26.63
C GLN A 322 26.88 -27.53 -26.64
N ILE A 323 26.75 -26.22 -26.40
CA ILE A 323 25.47 -25.52 -26.47
C ILE A 323 25.09 -25.23 -27.93
N THR A 324 24.01 -25.81 -28.35
CA THR A 324 23.50 -25.59 -29.71
C THR A 324 23.01 -24.15 -29.91
N ARG A 325 23.00 -23.69 -31.17
CA ARG A 325 22.43 -22.37 -31.53
C ARG A 325 21.00 -22.18 -31.00
N LYS A 326 20.17 -23.24 -31.02
CA LYS A 326 18.81 -23.20 -30.52
C LYS A 326 18.78 -22.97 -28.98
N GLN A 327 19.61 -23.69 -28.25
CA GLN A 327 19.75 -23.49 -26.80
C GLN A 327 20.27 -22.11 -26.44
N ARG A 328 21.27 -21.59 -27.16
CA ARG A 328 21.81 -20.25 -26.96
C ARG A 328 20.74 -19.17 -27.18
N ASN A 329 19.97 -19.25 -28.26
CA ASN A 329 18.89 -18.30 -28.54
C ASN A 329 17.80 -18.38 -27.46
N LYS A 330 17.46 -19.59 -26.98
CA LYS A 330 16.51 -19.79 -25.91
C LYS A 330 17.01 -19.23 -24.57
N LEU A 331 18.31 -19.39 -24.27
CA LEU A 331 18.93 -18.75 -23.08
C LEU A 331 18.79 -17.24 -23.14
N CYS A 332 19.08 -16.62 -24.28
CA CYS A 332 18.92 -15.17 -24.49
C CYS A 332 17.46 -14.73 -24.31
N GLU A 333 16.51 -15.47 -24.89
CA GLU A 333 15.08 -15.18 -24.77
C GLU A 333 14.61 -15.27 -23.31
N GLU A 334 14.94 -16.33 -22.59
CA GLU A 334 14.55 -16.55 -21.19
C GLU A 334 15.20 -15.54 -20.24
N LEU A 335 16.41 -15.07 -20.53
CA LEU A 335 17.03 -13.99 -19.75
C LEU A 335 16.34 -12.64 -19.97
N LYS A 336 15.82 -12.39 -21.19
CA LYS A 336 15.24 -11.10 -21.59
C LYS A 336 13.72 -11.03 -21.54
N ASN A 337 13.03 -12.17 -21.56
CA ASN A 337 11.57 -12.24 -21.68
C ASN A 337 11.01 -13.51 -21.05
N ASN A 338 11.47 -13.84 -19.83
CA ASN A 338 10.92 -14.98 -19.09
C ASN A 338 9.44 -14.74 -18.77
N GLN A 339 8.59 -15.70 -19.08
CA GLN A 339 7.15 -15.58 -18.90
C GLN A 339 6.68 -16.31 -17.65
N LEU A 340 6.10 -15.53 -16.72
CA LEU A 340 5.50 -16.06 -15.50
C LEU A 340 4.00 -15.79 -15.49
N THR A 341 3.20 -16.83 -15.30
CA THR A 341 1.74 -16.74 -15.24
C THR A 341 1.30 -16.39 -13.83
N VAL A 342 0.63 -15.25 -13.65
CA VAL A 342 0.09 -14.87 -12.35
C VAL A 342 -0.93 -15.91 -11.90
N LYS A 343 -0.74 -16.41 -10.68
CA LYS A 343 -1.64 -17.36 -10.04
C LYS A 343 -2.69 -16.63 -9.20
N GLU A 344 -2.22 -15.79 -8.30
CA GLU A 344 -3.07 -15.07 -7.35
C GLU A 344 -2.33 -13.89 -6.71
N ILE A 345 -3.11 -12.97 -6.13
CA ILE A 345 -2.63 -11.96 -5.18
C ILE A 345 -3.09 -12.40 -3.78
N PRO A 346 -2.19 -12.79 -2.86
CA PRO A 346 -2.58 -13.27 -1.53
C PRO A 346 -3.15 -12.14 -0.67
N GLU A 347 -4.48 -12.13 -0.52
CA GLU A 347 -5.21 -11.07 0.20
C GLU A 347 -4.78 -10.90 1.66
N ASN A 348 -4.37 -11.98 2.31
CA ASN A 348 -3.88 -11.97 3.70
C ASN A 348 -2.51 -11.33 3.87
N LEU A 349 -1.75 -11.15 2.79
CA LEU A 349 -0.45 -10.48 2.77
C LEU A 349 -0.53 -9.04 2.24
N ALA A 350 -1.72 -8.57 1.87
CA ALA A 350 -1.91 -7.20 1.42
C ALA A 350 -1.69 -6.20 2.56
N LEU A 351 -0.88 -5.17 2.32
CA LEU A 351 -0.60 -4.12 3.30
C LEU A 351 -1.75 -3.11 3.40
N VAL A 352 -2.49 -2.93 2.30
CA VAL A 352 -3.64 -2.02 2.19
C VAL A 352 -4.74 -2.65 1.34
N ARG A 353 -5.94 -2.07 1.38
CA ARG A 353 -7.03 -2.39 0.44
C ARG A 353 -7.19 -1.28 -0.59
N ASN A 354 -7.39 -1.69 -1.85
CA ASN A 354 -7.77 -0.76 -2.91
C ASN A 354 -9.31 -0.61 -2.98
N SER A 355 -10.06 -1.55 -2.45
CA SER A 355 -11.51 -1.46 -2.25
C SER A 355 -11.88 -0.76 -0.93
N GLY A 356 -12.98 -0.03 -0.91
CA GLY A 356 -13.48 0.72 0.24
C GLY A 356 -14.86 1.31 -0.04
N ILE A 357 -15.25 2.32 0.71
CA ILE A 357 -16.45 3.12 0.43
C ILE A 357 -16.24 3.88 -0.87
N LYS A 358 -17.19 3.79 -1.78
CA LYS A 358 -17.11 4.42 -3.11
C LYS A 358 -16.99 5.94 -3.00
N GLN A 359 -16.00 6.52 -3.67
CA GLN A 359 -15.75 7.97 -3.66
C GLN A 359 -16.96 8.80 -4.08
N LYS A 360 -17.80 8.28 -4.99
CA LYS A 360 -19.04 8.96 -5.42
C LYS A 360 -20.05 9.19 -4.28
N GLU A 361 -19.94 8.43 -3.19
CA GLU A 361 -20.81 8.51 -1.99
C GLU A 361 -20.24 9.46 -0.91
N ILE A 362 -19.09 10.07 -1.15
CA ILE A 362 -18.39 10.96 -0.22
C ILE A 362 -18.16 12.30 -0.91
N ASP A 363 -18.28 13.39 -0.18
CA ASP A 363 -17.90 14.72 -0.69
C ASP A 363 -16.37 14.88 -0.65
N PRO A 364 -15.70 15.11 -1.79
CA PRO A 364 -14.25 15.26 -1.83
C PRO A 364 -13.73 16.54 -1.14
N ASN A 365 -14.59 17.50 -0.84
CA ASN A 365 -14.21 18.77 -0.22
C ASN A 365 -14.35 18.78 1.30
N THR A 366 -15.03 17.78 1.88
CA THR A 366 -15.30 17.72 3.32
C THR A 366 -15.03 16.34 3.94
N CYS A 367 -14.92 15.29 3.12
CA CYS A 367 -15.00 13.87 3.52
C CYS A 367 -16.34 13.49 4.16
N GLU A 368 -17.39 14.33 4.10
CA GLU A 368 -18.71 14.00 4.59
C GLU A 368 -19.42 13.00 3.65
N SER A 369 -20.15 12.08 4.22
CA SER A 369 -21.03 11.17 3.47
C SER A 369 -22.15 11.95 2.78
N LYS A 370 -22.39 11.67 1.50
CA LYS A 370 -23.54 12.18 0.75
C LYS A 370 -24.85 11.44 1.07
N ILE A 371 -24.75 10.32 1.78
CA ILE A 371 -25.88 9.43 2.13
C ILE A 371 -26.35 9.71 3.56
N VAL A 372 -25.42 9.92 4.48
CA VAL A 372 -25.66 10.06 5.91
C VAL A 372 -25.08 11.39 6.40
N LYS A 373 -25.95 12.34 6.73
CA LYS A 373 -25.53 13.67 7.22
C LYS A 373 -24.76 13.54 8.53
N ASN A 374 -23.70 14.37 8.70
CA ASN A 374 -22.81 14.41 9.86
C ASN A 374 -21.94 13.13 10.05
N LEU A 375 -21.87 12.27 9.03
CA LEU A 375 -20.97 11.13 8.97
C LEU A 375 -19.79 11.47 8.06
N TYR A 376 -18.56 11.35 8.55
CA TYR A 376 -17.33 11.61 7.80
C TYR A 376 -16.56 10.29 7.63
N ILE A 377 -16.00 10.07 6.46
CA ILE A 377 -15.28 8.85 6.10
C ILE A 377 -13.88 9.23 5.68
N VAL A 378 -12.86 8.70 6.38
CA VAL A 378 -11.47 9.11 6.20
C VAL A 378 -10.49 7.94 6.08
N GLY A 379 -9.32 8.22 5.58
CA GLY A 379 -8.19 7.28 5.52
C GLY A 379 -8.45 6.10 4.56
N GLU A 380 -7.95 4.95 4.96
CA GLU A 380 -8.00 3.73 4.15
C GLU A 380 -9.42 3.15 3.97
N LEU A 381 -10.40 3.65 4.70
CA LEU A 381 -11.80 3.25 4.53
C LEU A 381 -12.39 3.75 3.20
N ILE A 382 -11.86 4.84 2.63
CA ILE A 382 -12.21 5.35 1.29
C ILE A 382 -11.49 4.48 0.24
N GLU A 383 -12.20 4.06 -0.81
CA GLU A 383 -11.60 3.32 -1.93
C GLU A 383 -10.39 4.03 -2.54
N GLY A 384 -9.48 3.26 -3.13
CA GLY A 384 -8.25 3.74 -3.73
C GLY A 384 -7.07 3.76 -2.78
N SER A 385 -6.07 2.94 -3.08
CA SER A 385 -4.78 2.93 -2.39
C SER A 385 -3.70 3.63 -3.23
N GLY A 386 -2.78 4.30 -2.55
CA GLY A 386 -1.56 4.84 -3.17
C GLY A 386 -0.49 3.77 -3.32
N MET A 387 0.46 4.02 -4.21
CA MET A 387 1.67 3.22 -4.39
C MET A 387 2.55 3.24 -3.13
N CYS A 388 3.64 2.45 -3.13
CA CYS A 388 4.69 2.50 -2.11
C CYS A 388 5.34 3.89 -2.08
N GLY A 389 5.73 4.37 -0.87
CA GLY A 389 6.46 5.62 -0.77
C GLY A 389 5.82 6.72 0.08
N GLY A 390 5.04 6.37 1.12
CA GLY A 390 4.44 7.34 2.05
C GLY A 390 3.07 7.86 1.65
N PHE A 391 2.59 7.53 0.45
CA PHE A 391 1.32 8.02 -0.10
C PHE A 391 0.10 7.63 0.76
N ASN A 392 0.01 6.38 1.22
CA ASN A 392 -1.14 5.91 2.00
C ASN A 392 -1.24 6.57 3.38
N LEU A 393 -0.12 6.86 4.04
CA LEU A 393 -0.11 7.63 5.28
C LEU A 393 -0.53 9.08 5.03
N GLN A 394 -0.01 9.73 3.97
CA GLN A 394 -0.43 11.09 3.63
C GLN A 394 -1.93 11.18 3.33
N LYS A 395 -2.48 10.25 2.57
CA LYS A 395 -3.94 10.15 2.35
C LYS A 395 -4.69 10.09 3.69
N ALA A 396 -4.21 9.28 4.63
CA ALA A 396 -4.84 9.14 5.94
C ALA A 396 -4.78 10.45 6.73
N TYR A 397 -3.64 11.12 6.76
CA TYR A 397 -3.47 12.42 7.42
C TYR A 397 -4.38 13.48 6.80
N SER A 398 -4.25 13.68 5.48
CA SER A 398 -4.96 14.73 4.76
C SER A 398 -6.47 14.61 4.84
N THR A 399 -7.03 13.41 4.69
CA THR A 399 -8.47 13.20 4.80
C THR A 399 -8.97 13.36 6.23
N GLY A 400 -8.16 12.96 7.22
CA GLY A 400 -8.47 13.16 8.63
C GLY A 400 -8.55 14.63 9.01
N VAL A 401 -7.58 15.42 8.57
CA VAL A 401 -7.55 16.89 8.80
C VAL A 401 -8.70 17.57 8.05
N LEU A 402 -8.94 17.22 6.78
CA LEU A 402 -10.04 17.80 6.01
C LEU A 402 -11.40 17.59 6.70
N ALA A 403 -11.67 16.40 7.24
CA ALA A 403 -12.90 16.13 7.97
C ALA A 403 -13.01 16.98 9.26
N ALA A 404 -11.93 17.08 10.04
CA ALA A 404 -11.88 17.89 11.25
C ALA A 404 -12.14 19.39 10.97
N GLU A 405 -11.44 19.96 9.98
CA GLU A 405 -11.62 21.35 9.58
C GLU A 405 -13.02 21.63 9.01
N SER A 406 -13.62 20.64 8.33
CA SER A 406 -14.99 20.76 7.82
C SER A 406 -16.02 20.79 8.95
N ILE A 407 -15.82 19.99 10.00
CA ILE A 407 -16.69 20.00 11.18
C ILE A 407 -16.58 21.32 11.93
N LYS A 408 -15.37 21.84 12.14
CA LYS A 408 -15.15 23.15 12.81
C LYS A 408 -15.87 24.28 12.09
N LYS A 409 -15.72 24.36 10.76
CA LYS A 409 -16.43 25.36 9.95
C LYS A 409 -17.95 25.29 10.06
N GLN A 410 -18.52 24.08 10.21
CA GLN A 410 -19.98 23.93 10.39
C GLN A 410 -20.46 24.37 11.78
N GLN A 411 -19.60 24.38 12.79
CA GLN A 411 -19.93 24.82 14.16
C GLN A 411 -19.84 26.34 14.33
N GLU A 412 -19.13 27.04 13.42
CA GLU A 412 -18.99 28.50 13.44
C GLU A 412 -20.20 29.24 12.80
N TYR A 413 -21.07 28.49 12.11
CA TYR A 413 -22.30 29.01 11.49
C TYR A 413 -23.56 28.50 12.19
#